data_ce86d5042fbb614cb34a1e81b7043edd
#
_entry.id   ce86d5042fbb614cb34a1e81b7043edd
#
_cell.length_a   1.000
_cell.length_b   1.000
_cell.length_c   1.000
_cell.angle_alpha   90.00
_cell.angle_beta   90.00
_cell.angle_gamma   90.00
#
_symmetry.space_group_name_H-M   'P 1'
#
loop_
_entity.id
_entity.type
_entity.pdbx_description
1 polymer ?
#
loop_
_entity_poly.entity_id
_entity_poly.type
_entity_poly.pdbx_seq_one_letter_code
_entity_poly.pdbx_strand_id
1 'polypeptide(L)'
;MLVVHVHVHVLPGDLEAFLAETRRNSRASLQEPGVRRFDVLQDEGDPAHVVLDEVYVDQAAVDAHKQTEHYARWRDTVAGMMAQPRSSTRFTAVAPGEDGW
;
A
#
# COMPACT_ATOMS: atom_id res chain seq x y z
N MET A 1 2.40 8.16 -14.50
CA MET A 1 1.98 7.58 -13.21
C MET A 1 3.16 6.93 -12.51
N LEU A 2 3.22 7.09 -11.23
CA LEU A 2 4.22 6.45 -10.38
C LEU A 2 3.55 5.30 -9.64
N VAL A 3 4.10 4.09 -9.78
CA VAL A 3 3.57 2.87 -9.17
C VAL A 3 4.52 2.42 -8.06
N VAL A 4 3.97 2.09 -6.92
CA VAL A 4 4.74 1.58 -5.77
C VAL A 4 4.16 0.24 -5.36
N HIS A 5 5.00 -0.80 -5.33
CA HIS A 5 4.63 -2.09 -4.76
C HIS A 5 5.29 -2.23 -3.39
N VAL A 6 4.47 -2.40 -2.37
CA VAL A 6 4.95 -2.63 -1.01
C VAL A 6 4.72 -4.10 -0.67
N HIS A 7 5.79 -4.81 -0.32
CA HIS A 7 5.73 -6.22 0.10
C HIS A 7 5.78 -6.31 1.61
N VAL A 8 4.80 -7.00 2.18
CA VAL A 8 4.73 -7.24 3.62
C VAL A 8 4.61 -8.74 3.88
N HIS A 9 5.42 -9.25 4.79
CA HIS A 9 5.29 -10.61 5.31
C HIS A 9 4.75 -10.52 6.73
N VAL A 10 3.49 -10.94 6.92
CA VAL A 10 2.75 -10.75 8.15
C VAL A 10 2.97 -11.93 9.08
N LEU A 11 3.11 -11.66 10.38
CA LEU A 11 3.15 -12.71 11.39
C LEU A 11 1.82 -13.49 11.36
N PRO A 12 1.84 -14.83 11.43
CA PRO A 12 0.63 -15.65 11.25
C PRO A 12 -0.54 -15.28 12.16
N GLY A 13 -0.26 -14.95 13.41
CA GLY A 13 -1.30 -14.57 14.36
C GLY A 13 -1.89 -13.19 14.15
N ASP A 14 -1.29 -12.36 13.29
CA ASP A 14 -1.67 -10.97 13.08
C ASP A 14 -2.35 -10.72 11.73
N LEU A 15 -2.54 -11.76 10.92
CA LEU A 15 -3.00 -11.59 9.54
C LEU A 15 -4.36 -10.89 9.46
N GLU A 16 -5.35 -11.32 10.23
CA GLU A 16 -6.69 -10.71 10.20
C GLU A 16 -6.67 -9.25 10.62
N ALA A 17 -5.92 -8.94 11.69
CA ALA A 17 -5.79 -7.55 12.17
C ALA A 17 -5.05 -6.69 11.15
N PHE A 18 -3.99 -7.23 10.52
CA PHE A 18 -3.24 -6.55 9.48
C PHE A 18 -4.14 -6.21 8.29
N LEU A 19 -4.91 -7.18 7.81
CA LEU A 19 -5.80 -6.98 6.66
C LEU A 19 -6.88 -5.95 6.96
N ALA A 20 -7.47 -5.98 8.15
CA ALA A 20 -8.49 -5.02 8.55
C ALA A 20 -7.94 -3.59 8.55
N GLU A 21 -6.78 -3.38 9.16
CA GLU A 21 -6.15 -2.05 9.20
C GLU A 21 -5.70 -1.60 7.81
N THR A 22 -5.21 -2.51 6.99
CA THR A 22 -4.75 -2.21 5.63
C THR A 22 -5.92 -1.87 4.71
N ARG A 23 -7.07 -2.57 4.82
CA ARG A 23 -8.30 -2.19 4.11
C ARG A 23 -8.74 -0.78 4.46
N ARG A 24 -8.67 -0.43 5.74
CA ARG A 24 -9.02 0.90 6.22
C ARG A 24 -8.12 1.96 5.60
N ASN A 25 -6.81 1.73 5.59
CA ASN A 25 -5.85 2.63 4.97
C ASN A 25 -6.08 2.77 3.46
N SER A 26 -6.37 1.66 2.78
CA SER A 26 -6.69 1.67 1.36
C SER A 26 -7.88 2.58 1.05
N ARG A 27 -8.99 2.42 1.78
CA ARG A 27 -10.20 3.24 1.58
C ARG A 27 -9.91 4.73 1.79
N ALA A 28 -9.18 5.06 2.85
CA ALA A 28 -8.83 6.45 3.13
C ALA A 28 -7.89 7.02 2.07
N SER A 29 -6.92 6.22 1.63
CA SER A 29 -5.95 6.64 0.61
C SER A 29 -6.62 6.94 -0.73
N LEU A 30 -7.65 6.18 -1.10
CA LEU A 30 -8.39 6.41 -2.34
C LEU A 30 -9.16 7.73 -2.36
N GLN A 31 -9.35 8.38 -1.22
CA GLN A 31 -9.95 9.71 -1.13
C GLN A 31 -8.94 10.84 -1.40
N GLU A 32 -7.64 10.53 -1.41
CA GLU A 32 -6.61 11.51 -1.70
C GLU A 32 -6.61 11.84 -3.20
N PRO A 33 -6.57 13.14 -3.59
CA PRO A 33 -6.69 13.52 -5.00
C PRO A 33 -5.62 12.93 -5.91
N GLY A 34 -4.42 12.70 -5.38
CA GLY A 34 -3.28 12.18 -6.16
C GLY A 34 -3.16 10.67 -6.19
N VAL A 35 -4.05 9.93 -5.51
CA VAL A 35 -4.02 8.46 -5.46
C VAL A 35 -5.01 7.91 -6.48
N ARG A 36 -4.53 7.07 -7.41
CA ARG A 36 -5.37 6.44 -8.44
C ARG A 36 -5.74 5.01 -8.10
N ARG A 37 -4.86 4.29 -7.43
CA ARG A 37 -5.11 2.92 -6.99
C ARG A 37 -4.45 2.71 -5.63
N PHE A 38 -5.07 1.89 -4.83
CA PHE A 38 -4.49 1.40 -3.59
C PHE A 38 -5.04 0.00 -3.34
N ASP A 39 -4.49 -0.98 -4.05
CA ASP A 39 -4.96 -2.36 -4.01
C ASP A 39 -4.24 -3.13 -2.91
N VAL A 40 -4.98 -3.97 -2.22
CA VAL A 40 -4.44 -4.89 -1.21
C VAL A 40 -4.56 -6.29 -1.76
N LEU A 41 -3.43 -6.92 -2.03
CA LEU A 41 -3.36 -8.21 -2.71
C LEU A 41 -2.74 -9.24 -1.79
N GLN A 42 -3.32 -10.45 -1.78
CA GLN A 42 -2.74 -11.59 -1.07
C GLN A 42 -2.13 -12.57 -2.06
N ASP A 43 -0.95 -13.08 -1.74
CA ASP A 43 -0.31 -14.15 -2.50
C ASP A 43 -1.13 -15.43 -2.31
N GLU A 44 -1.58 -16.05 -3.41
CA GLU A 44 -2.35 -17.30 -3.36
C GLU A 44 -1.56 -18.45 -2.73
N GLY A 45 -0.25 -18.48 -2.95
CA GLY A 45 0.61 -19.53 -2.42
C GLY A 45 1.08 -19.31 -1.00
N ASP A 46 0.96 -18.06 -0.51
CA ASP A 46 1.37 -17.67 0.84
C ASP A 46 0.50 -16.51 1.34
N PRO A 47 -0.63 -16.79 1.98
CA PRO A 47 -1.56 -15.74 2.44
C PRO A 47 -0.96 -14.69 3.39
N ALA A 48 0.16 -15.01 4.04
CA ALA A 48 0.88 -14.07 4.91
C ALA A 48 1.72 -13.06 4.11
N HIS A 49 1.93 -13.30 2.81
CA HIS A 49 2.58 -12.38 1.91
C HIS A 49 1.52 -11.47 1.26
N VAL A 50 1.54 -10.19 1.61
CA VAL A 50 0.59 -9.19 1.13
C VAL A 50 1.35 -8.14 0.33
N VAL A 51 0.79 -7.76 -0.81
CA VAL A 51 1.35 -6.71 -1.66
C VAL A 51 0.35 -5.56 -1.74
N LEU A 52 0.84 -4.35 -1.53
CA LEU A 52 0.07 -3.13 -1.78
C LEU A 52 0.48 -2.62 -3.16
N ASP A 53 -0.49 -2.50 -4.07
CA ASP A 53 -0.27 -1.92 -5.39
C ASP A 53 -0.83 -0.50 -5.37
N GLU A 54 0.07 0.46 -5.25
CA GLU A 54 -0.26 1.88 -5.06
C GLU A 54 0.10 2.65 -6.33
N VAL A 55 -0.82 3.45 -6.83
CA VAL A 55 -0.60 4.26 -8.03
C VAL A 55 -0.88 5.73 -7.70
N TYR A 56 0.10 6.56 -7.96
CA TYR A 56 0.09 8.01 -7.68
C TYR A 56 0.28 8.80 -8.96
N VAL A 57 -0.31 9.99 -9.02
CA VAL A 57 -0.16 10.86 -10.19
C VAL A 57 1.29 11.33 -10.35
N ASP A 58 2.01 11.56 -9.23
CA ASP A 58 3.39 12.05 -9.22
C ASP A 58 4.03 11.88 -7.84
N GLN A 59 5.28 12.32 -7.70
CA GLN A 59 6.00 12.26 -6.44
C GLN A 59 5.35 13.13 -5.36
N ALA A 60 4.79 14.27 -5.71
CA ALA A 60 4.11 15.12 -4.73
C ALA A 60 2.94 14.40 -4.08
N ALA A 61 2.23 13.55 -4.83
CA ALA A 61 1.13 12.74 -4.31
C ALA A 61 1.63 11.67 -3.32
N VAL A 62 2.80 11.07 -3.58
CA VAL A 62 3.43 10.14 -2.64
C VAL A 62 3.79 10.86 -1.34
N ASP A 63 4.40 12.04 -1.46
CA ASP A 63 4.79 12.84 -0.30
C ASP A 63 3.57 13.26 0.53
N ALA A 64 2.50 13.69 -0.14
CA ALA A 64 1.24 14.06 0.51
C ALA A 64 0.63 12.87 1.25
N HIS A 65 0.62 11.68 0.62
CA HIS A 65 0.11 10.45 1.26
C HIS A 65 0.83 10.17 2.58
N LYS A 66 2.14 10.31 2.62
CA LYS A 66 2.94 10.06 3.82
C LYS A 66 2.76 11.09 4.94
N GLN A 67 2.09 12.20 4.66
CA GLN A 67 1.75 13.22 5.65
C GLN A 67 0.34 13.04 6.22
N THR A 68 -0.45 12.06 5.75
CA THR A 68 -1.83 11.85 6.21
C THR A 68 -1.88 11.16 7.56
N GLU A 69 -2.97 11.40 8.29
CA GLU A 69 -3.22 10.71 9.55
C GLU A 69 -3.43 9.21 9.34
N HIS A 70 -4.12 8.82 8.27
CA HIS A 70 -4.37 7.41 8.01
C HIS A 70 -3.10 6.64 7.68
N TYR A 71 -2.14 7.24 6.99
CA TYR A 71 -0.83 6.62 6.77
C TYR A 71 -0.11 6.42 8.10
N ALA A 72 -0.02 7.47 8.91
CA ALA A 72 0.66 7.40 10.21
C ALA A 72 0.05 6.34 11.12
N ARG A 73 -1.28 6.29 11.18
CA ARG A 73 -1.99 5.27 11.94
C ARG A 73 -1.68 3.86 11.44
N TRP A 74 -1.75 3.65 10.12
CA TRP A 74 -1.42 2.35 9.53
C TRP A 74 -0.01 1.94 9.87
N ARG A 75 0.96 2.81 9.59
CA ARG A 75 2.39 2.58 9.87
C ARG A 75 2.62 2.15 11.32
N ASP A 76 2.04 2.87 12.26
CA ASP A 76 2.26 2.62 13.69
C ASP A 76 1.51 1.36 14.17
N THR A 77 0.31 1.13 13.65
CA THR A 77 -0.49 -0.04 14.05
C THR A 77 0.10 -1.34 13.56
N VAL A 78 0.59 -1.39 12.31
CA VAL A 78 1.09 -2.64 11.71
C VAL A 78 2.57 -2.90 11.94
N ALA A 79 3.30 -1.98 12.54
CA ALA A 79 4.74 -2.11 12.74
C ALA A 79 5.15 -3.40 13.45
N GLY A 80 4.39 -3.81 14.46
CA GLY A 80 4.64 -5.04 15.22
C GLY A 80 4.04 -6.30 14.62
N MET A 81 3.38 -6.21 13.48
CA MET A 81 2.69 -7.33 12.82
C MET A 81 3.52 -7.95 11.70
N MET A 82 4.70 -7.42 11.42
CA MET A 82 5.55 -7.83 10.30
C MET A 82 6.60 -8.84 10.76
N ALA A 83 6.74 -9.95 10.03
CA ALA A 83 7.75 -10.97 10.28
C ALA A 83 9.16 -10.47 9.93
N GLN A 84 9.24 -9.47 9.04
CA GLN A 84 10.47 -8.83 8.60
C GLN A 84 10.13 -7.41 8.14
N PRO A 85 11.12 -6.51 8.01
CA PRO A 85 10.84 -5.17 7.50
C PRO A 85 10.19 -5.22 6.12
N ARG A 86 9.16 -4.38 5.91
CA ARG A 86 8.54 -4.28 4.59
C ARG A 86 9.53 -3.71 3.58
N SER A 87 9.37 -4.11 2.33
CA SER A 87 10.17 -3.59 1.22
C SER A 87 9.26 -2.94 0.20
N SER A 88 9.80 -2.02 -0.58
CA SER A 88 9.04 -1.38 -1.65
C SER A 88 9.87 -1.30 -2.91
N THR A 89 9.20 -1.40 -4.06
CA THR A 89 9.79 -1.17 -5.38
C THR A 89 8.95 -0.11 -6.07
N ARG A 90 9.63 0.84 -6.71
CA ARG A 90 8.98 1.94 -7.43
C ARG A 90 9.13 1.69 -8.92
N PHE A 91 8.04 1.95 -9.65
CA PHE A 91 7.99 1.77 -11.08
C PHE A 91 7.46 3.04 -11.75
N THR A 92 8.00 3.33 -12.93
CA THR A 92 7.37 4.28 -13.85
C THR A 92 6.51 3.48 -14.82
N ALA A 93 5.26 3.89 -15.02
CA ALA A 93 4.37 3.18 -15.94
C ALA A 93 4.84 3.35 -17.39
N VAL A 94 5.04 2.23 -18.06
CA VAL A 94 5.31 2.20 -19.51
C VAL A 94 4.01 2.15 -20.29
N ALA A 95 3.07 1.36 -19.79
CA ALA A 95 1.71 1.23 -20.30
C ALA A 95 0.79 0.89 -19.12
N PRO A 96 -0.47 1.35 -19.09
CA PRO A 96 -1.07 2.25 -20.10
C PRO A 96 -0.44 3.64 -20.07
N GLY A 97 -0.77 4.48 -21.06
CA GLY A 97 -0.41 5.90 -21.04
C GLY A 97 -1.12 6.62 -19.91
N GLU A 98 -0.78 7.90 -19.66
CA GLU A 98 -1.27 8.67 -18.51
C GLU A 98 -2.81 8.68 -18.40
N ASP A 99 -3.51 8.62 -19.52
CA ASP A 99 -4.98 8.64 -19.55
C ASP A 99 -5.62 7.29 -19.20
N GLY A 100 -4.83 6.24 -19.06
CA GLY A 100 -5.31 4.88 -18.80
C GLY A 100 -5.47 4.50 -17.32
N TRP A 101 -5.27 5.49 -16.45
CA TRP A 101 -5.27 5.23 -14.99
C TRP A 101 -6.49 5.82 -14.29
#